data_1fdef8ee73b17b01e9b45a86b80c8737
#
_entry.id   1fdef8ee73b17b01e9b45a86b80c8737
#
_cell.length_a   1.000
_cell.length_b   1.000
_cell.length_c   1.000
_cell.angle_alpha   90.00
_cell.angle_beta   90.00
_cell.angle_gamma   90.00
#
_symmetry.space_group_name_H-M   'P 1'
#
loop_
_entity.id
_entity.type
_entity.pdbx_description
1 polymer ?
#
loop_
_entity_poly.entity_id
_entity_poly.type
_entity_poly.pdbx_seq_one_letter_code
_entity_poly.pdbx_strand_id
1 'polypeptide(L)'
;MLQLHLQSLGNSYSYFQRQLVYSIIGIICAFFVSIIDYRIYKNTKFLGLIFIILVLATISVKFLGRDAKGAVRWIQIGRITLQPSEFVKVGMIVIFAGFFAELERRNKLKDPIWSVLVPLAIGGFVAGIIFFMQNHLSAAILVITTLLTQMFIAGINFKAFITLIISGLIGSYFVIQSIFKKASRPDLDRQE
;
A
#
# COMPACT_ATOMS: atom_id res chain seq x y z
N MET A 1 -11.90 -40.34 14.57
CA MET A 1 -12.68 -39.46 13.66
C MET A 1 -13.53 -38.44 14.40
N LEU A 2 -14.29 -38.80 15.45
CA LEU A 2 -15.12 -37.85 16.21
C LEU A 2 -14.33 -36.69 16.83
N GLN A 3 -13.17 -36.95 17.42
CA GLN A 3 -12.31 -35.90 18.03
C GLN A 3 -11.77 -34.88 17.03
N LEU A 4 -11.41 -35.31 15.82
CA LEU A 4 -10.97 -34.39 14.75
C LEU A 4 -12.12 -33.51 14.27
N HIS A 5 -13.34 -34.06 14.22
CA HIS A 5 -14.54 -33.31 13.84
C HIS A 5 -14.91 -32.27 14.90
N LEU A 6 -14.84 -32.62 16.19
CA LEU A 6 -15.07 -31.68 17.29
C LEU A 6 -14.01 -30.56 17.36
N GLN A 7 -12.73 -30.86 17.09
CA GLN A 7 -11.68 -29.86 17.00
C GLN A 7 -11.89 -28.91 15.80
N SER A 8 -12.33 -29.42 14.65
CA SER A 8 -12.64 -28.59 13.50
C SER A 8 -13.81 -27.65 13.74
N LEU A 9 -14.86 -28.10 14.42
CA LEU A 9 -16.01 -27.28 14.83
C LEU A 9 -15.61 -26.20 15.85
N GLY A 10 -14.80 -26.54 16.85
CA GLY A 10 -14.31 -25.61 17.86
C GLY A 10 -13.42 -24.51 17.23
N ASN A 11 -12.56 -24.86 16.28
CA ASN A 11 -11.77 -23.90 15.53
C ASN A 11 -12.65 -22.99 14.66
N SER A 12 -13.64 -23.53 13.95
CA SER A 12 -14.57 -22.75 13.13
C SER A 12 -15.36 -21.74 13.96
N TYR A 13 -15.82 -22.15 15.15
CA TYR A 13 -16.54 -21.26 16.07
C TYR A 13 -15.66 -20.11 16.57
N SER A 14 -14.42 -20.38 16.91
CA SER A 14 -13.46 -19.36 17.33
C SER A 14 -13.11 -18.37 16.21
N TYR A 15 -13.00 -18.82 14.96
CA TYR A 15 -12.82 -17.96 13.79
C TYR A 15 -14.04 -17.06 13.55
N PHE A 16 -15.24 -17.63 13.65
CA PHE A 16 -16.49 -16.87 13.49
C PHE A 16 -16.59 -15.74 14.53
N GLN A 17 -16.32 -16.03 15.80
CA GLN A 17 -16.36 -15.04 16.87
C GLN A 17 -15.37 -13.89 16.61
N ARG A 18 -14.13 -14.21 16.22
CA ARG A 18 -13.12 -13.19 15.87
C ARG A 18 -13.58 -12.33 14.69
N GLN A 19 -14.10 -12.95 13.64
CA GLN A 19 -14.60 -12.24 12.48
C GLN A 19 -15.74 -11.28 12.85
N LEU A 20 -16.67 -11.72 13.68
CA LEU A 20 -17.78 -10.92 14.14
C LEU A 20 -17.31 -9.69 14.95
N VAL A 21 -16.36 -9.88 15.85
CA VAL A 21 -15.77 -8.79 16.63
C VAL A 21 -15.08 -7.77 15.71
N TYR A 22 -14.26 -8.22 14.75
CA TYR A 22 -13.59 -7.33 13.80
C TYR A 22 -14.59 -6.60 12.90
N SER A 23 -15.66 -7.25 12.48
CA SER A 23 -16.72 -6.64 11.69
C SER A 23 -17.44 -5.52 12.46
N ILE A 24 -17.78 -5.78 13.72
CA ILE A 24 -18.42 -4.75 14.59
C ILE A 24 -17.47 -3.56 14.79
N ILE A 25 -16.20 -3.81 15.11
CA ILE A 25 -15.21 -2.74 15.26
C ILE A 25 -15.08 -1.96 13.95
N GLY A 26 -15.02 -2.64 12.80
CA GLY A 26 -14.94 -2.00 11.49
C GLY A 26 -16.14 -1.10 11.19
N ILE A 27 -17.35 -1.55 11.49
CA ILE A 27 -18.59 -0.76 11.30
C ILE A 27 -18.57 0.47 12.21
N ILE A 28 -18.18 0.32 13.47
CA ILE A 28 -18.08 1.44 14.42
C ILE A 28 -17.04 2.47 13.91
N CYS A 29 -15.86 2.01 13.50
CA CYS A 29 -14.83 2.89 12.93
C CYS A 29 -15.32 3.60 11.67
N ALA A 30 -16.00 2.90 10.76
CA ALA A 30 -16.57 3.49 9.55
C ALA A 30 -17.60 4.58 9.88
N PHE A 31 -18.46 4.35 10.88
CA PHE A 31 -19.42 5.34 11.35
C PHE A 31 -18.72 6.59 11.89
N PHE A 32 -17.69 6.46 12.73
CA PHE A 32 -16.95 7.61 13.23
C PHE A 32 -16.22 8.37 12.10
N VAL A 33 -15.61 7.66 11.17
CA VAL A 33 -14.93 8.28 10.02
C VAL A 33 -15.93 9.02 9.12
N SER A 34 -17.17 8.52 8.96
CA SER A 34 -18.19 9.18 8.14
C SER A 34 -18.68 10.50 8.68
N ILE A 35 -18.53 10.75 10.00
CA ILE A 35 -18.90 12.02 10.65
C ILE A 35 -17.83 13.10 10.40
N ILE A 36 -16.60 12.70 10.04
CA ILE A 36 -15.51 13.64 9.82
C ILE A 36 -15.77 14.42 8.53
N ASP A 37 -15.79 15.76 8.63
CA ASP A 37 -15.94 16.63 7.46
C ASP A 37 -14.72 16.45 6.52
N TYR A 38 -14.99 16.05 5.27
CA TYR A 38 -13.95 15.87 4.25
C TYR A 38 -13.14 17.15 3.99
N ARG A 39 -13.61 18.33 4.40
CA ARG A 39 -12.90 19.60 4.28
C ARG A 39 -11.56 19.62 5.05
N ILE A 40 -11.43 18.79 6.08
CA ILE A 40 -10.18 18.62 6.82
C ILE A 40 -9.05 18.13 5.90
N TYR A 41 -9.39 17.29 4.93
CA TYR A 41 -8.42 16.74 3.95
C TYR A 41 -7.95 17.76 2.90
N LYS A 42 -8.52 18.97 2.87
CA LYS A 42 -7.98 20.09 2.07
C LYS A 42 -6.73 20.71 2.68
N ASN A 43 -6.49 20.47 3.97
CA ASN A 43 -5.32 21.01 4.65
C ASN A 43 -4.09 20.14 4.36
N THR A 44 -3.17 20.68 3.55
CA THR A 44 -1.93 19.97 3.17
C THR A 44 -1.04 19.62 4.36
N LYS A 45 -1.06 20.42 5.44
CA LYS A 45 -0.32 20.10 6.68
C LYS A 45 -0.92 18.87 7.37
N PHE A 46 -2.24 18.74 7.38
CA PHE A 46 -2.94 17.58 7.94
C PHE A 46 -2.66 16.32 7.12
N LEU A 47 -2.67 16.41 5.79
CA LEU A 47 -2.28 15.30 4.91
C LEU A 47 -0.82 14.89 5.12
N GLY A 48 0.08 15.86 5.28
CA GLY A 48 1.49 15.59 5.60
C GLY A 48 1.66 14.87 6.94
N LEU A 49 0.89 15.24 7.96
CA LEU A 49 0.91 14.55 9.26
C LEU A 49 0.43 13.09 9.11
N ILE A 50 -0.69 12.86 8.41
CA ILE A 50 -1.18 11.50 8.12
C ILE A 50 -0.11 10.70 7.39
N PHE A 51 0.53 11.28 6.37
CA PHE A 51 1.59 10.62 5.62
C PHE A 51 2.74 10.17 6.53
N ILE A 52 3.24 11.05 7.39
CA ILE A 52 4.32 10.75 8.33
C ILE A 52 3.90 9.61 9.28
N ILE A 53 2.69 9.67 9.83
CA ILE A 53 2.18 8.62 10.73
C ILE A 53 2.13 7.26 10.00
N LEU A 54 1.64 7.22 8.76
CA LEU A 54 1.54 6.00 7.96
C LEU A 54 2.92 5.42 7.63
N VAL A 55 3.88 6.27 7.26
CA VAL A 55 5.26 5.86 6.98
C VAL A 55 5.92 5.31 8.24
N LEU A 56 5.80 5.99 9.37
CA LEU A 56 6.33 5.53 10.65
C LEU A 56 5.68 4.21 11.09
N ALA A 57 4.36 4.07 10.95
CA ALA A 57 3.66 2.82 11.24
C ALA A 57 4.15 1.67 10.34
N THR A 58 4.44 1.96 9.07
CA THR A 58 4.98 0.95 8.14
C THR A 58 6.38 0.49 8.53
N ILE A 59 7.23 1.42 8.91
CA ILE A 59 8.61 1.15 9.35
C ILE A 59 8.62 0.42 10.69
N SER A 60 7.73 0.77 11.62
CA SER A 60 7.65 0.17 12.95
C SER A 60 7.38 -1.34 12.93
N VAL A 61 6.76 -1.85 11.87
CA VAL A 61 6.53 -3.30 11.69
C VAL A 61 7.83 -4.09 11.73
N LYS A 62 8.91 -3.55 11.18
CA LYS A 62 10.22 -4.23 11.17
C LYS A 62 10.75 -4.47 12.59
N PHE A 63 10.43 -3.59 13.52
CA PHE A 63 10.92 -3.62 14.91
C PHE A 63 9.94 -4.29 15.88
N LEU A 64 8.64 -4.10 15.66
CA LEU A 64 7.57 -4.54 16.55
C LEU A 64 6.78 -5.73 16.01
N GLY A 65 6.99 -6.10 14.75
CA GLY A 65 6.27 -7.17 14.10
C GLY A 65 6.76 -8.55 14.51
N ARG A 66 5.87 -9.54 14.39
CA ARG A 66 6.22 -10.96 14.58
C ARG A 66 6.53 -11.60 13.24
N ASP A 67 7.59 -12.39 13.22
CA ASP A 67 7.94 -13.23 12.08
C ASP A 67 6.87 -14.30 11.87
N ALA A 68 6.21 -14.23 10.71
CA ALA A 68 5.36 -15.29 10.23
C ALA A 68 5.90 -15.78 8.88
N LYS A 69 6.54 -16.93 8.86
CA LYS A 69 7.09 -17.59 7.64
C LYS A 69 8.09 -16.70 6.86
N GLY A 70 8.99 -16.00 7.58
CA GLY A 70 10.03 -15.18 6.95
C GLY A 70 9.59 -13.80 6.46
N ALA A 71 8.39 -13.35 6.85
CA ALA A 71 7.90 -12.02 6.56
C ALA A 71 7.25 -11.37 7.78
N VAL A 72 7.80 -10.22 8.19
CA VAL A 72 7.27 -9.45 9.32
C VAL A 72 6.24 -8.47 8.78
N ARG A 73 4.95 -8.78 8.92
CA ARG A 73 3.85 -7.99 8.33
C ARG A 73 2.82 -7.53 9.34
N TRP A 74 2.79 -8.17 10.52
CA TRP A 74 1.73 -8.02 11.51
C TRP A 74 2.28 -7.52 12.82
N ILE A 75 1.61 -6.52 13.41
CA ILE A 75 1.85 -6.10 14.79
C ILE A 75 0.76 -6.69 15.65
N GLN A 76 1.15 -7.40 16.70
CA GLN A 76 0.20 -7.96 17.66
C GLN A 76 0.10 -7.05 18.88
N ILE A 77 -1.10 -6.53 19.14
CA ILE A 77 -1.42 -5.72 20.32
C ILE A 77 -2.43 -6.53 21.14
N GLY A 78 -1.94 -7.23 22.16
CA GLY A 78 -2.76 -8.14 22.94
C GLY A 78 -3.32 -9.28 22.12
N ARG A 79 -4.65 -9.35 21.96
CA ARG A 79 -5.36 -10.36 21.16
C ARG A 79 -5.66 -9.90 19.73
N ILE A 80 -5.37 -8.65 19.39
CA ILE A 80 -5.66 -8.05 18.08
C ILE A 80 -4.38 -8.05 17.25
N THR A 81 -4.49 -8.47 16.00
CA THR A 81 -3.41 -8.37 15.01
C THR A 81 -3.75 -7.27 14.02
N LEU A 82 -2.84 -6.32 13.84
CA LEU A 82 -2.98 -5.21 12.90
C LEU A 82 -1.89 -5.31 11.83
N GLN A 83 -2.25 -5.00 10.60
CA GLN A 83 -1.32 -4.90 9.48
C GLN A 83 -1.24 -3.43 9.03
N PRO A 84 -0.16 -2.70 9.33
CA PRO A 84 -0.04 -1.29 8.98
C PRO A 84 -0.19 -0.99 7.50
N SER A 85 0.27 -1.88 6.61
CA SER A 85 0.13 -1.71 5.16
C SER A 85 -1.34 -1.65 4.68
N GLU A 86 -2.31 -2.21 5.44
CA GLU A 86 -3.72 -2.06 5.12
C GLU A 86 -4.19 -0.60 5.31
N PHE A 87 -3.76 0.02 6.41
CA PHE A 87 -4.06 1.44 6.66
C PHE A 87 -3.34 2.37 5.69
N VAL A 88 -2.12 2.01 5.29
CA VAL A 88 -1.37 2.77 4.29
C VAL A 88 -2.11 2.83 2.96
N LYS A 89 -2.66 1.73 2.48
CA LYS A 89 -3.43 1.71 1.22
C LYS A 89 -4.60 2.71 1.25
N VAL A 90 -5.39 2.67 2.32
CA VAL A 90 -6.52 3.60 2.50
C VAL A 90 -6.04 5.04 2.68
N GLY A 91 -5.01 5.26 3.51
CA GLY A 91 -4.47 6.58 3.76
C GLY A 91 -3.86 7.22 2.51
N MET A 92 -3.19 6.44 1.66
CA MET A 92 -2.65 6.94 0.38
C MET A 92 -3.74 7.36 -0.59
N ILE A 93 -4.93 6.73 -0.56
CA ILE A 93 -6.09 7.20 -1.33
C ILE A 93 -6.46 8.61 -0.92
N VAL A 94 -6.58 8.87 0.37
CA VAL A 94 -6.96 10.19 0.91
C VAL A 94 -5.87 11.23 0.60
N ILE A 95 -4.59 10.86 0.80
CA ILE A 95 -3.45 11.76 0.57
C ILE A 95 -3.38 12.18 -0.89
N PHE A 96 -3.44 11.23 -1.83
CA PHE A 96 -3.38 11.56 -3.25
C PHE A 96 -4.62 12.29 -3.75
N ALA A 97 -5.82 11.97 -3.25
CA ALA A 97 -7.03 12.71 -3.56
C ALA A 97 -6.89 14.20 -3.15
N GLY A 98 -6.43 14.46 -1.93
CA GLY A 98 -6.17 15.82 -1.47
C GLY A 98 -5.04 16.52 -2.23
N PHE A 99 -3.99 15.80 -2.58
CA PHE A 99 -2.88 16.30 -3.38
C PHE A 99 -3.34 16.73 -4.78
N PHE A 100 -4.09 15.89 -5.50
CA PHE A 100 -4.59 16.22 -6.83
C PHE A 100 -5.62 17.35 -6.80
N ALA A 101 -6.49 17.41 -5.79
CA ALA A 101 -7.41 18.53 -5.61
C ALA A 101 -6.67 19.85 -5.39
N GLU A 102 -5.55 19.85 -4.67
CA GLU A 102 -4.72 21.05 -4.50
C GLU A 102 -3.98 21.43 -5.80
N LEU A 103 -3.52 20.44 -6.59
CA LEU A 103 -2.93 20.72 -7.91
C LEU A 103 -3.94 21.32 -8.87
N GLU A 104 -5.19 20.85 -8.86
CA GLU A 104 -6.28 21.42 -9.65
C GLU A 104 -6.52 22.88 -9.26
N ARG A 105 -6.63 23.15 -7.96
CA ARG A 105 -6.81 24.51 -7.43
C ARG A 105 -5.69 25.47 -7.85
N ARG A 106 -4.46 24.97 -7.98
CA ARG A 106 -3.28 25.74 -8.42
C ARG A 106 -3.09 25.77 -9.94
N ASN A 107 -3.99 25.19 -10.73
CA ASN A 107 -3.86 25.02 -12.18
C ASN A 107 -2.58 24.28 -12.62
N LYS A 108 -2.04 23.40 -11.76
CA LYS A 108 -0.83 22.61 -12.02
C LYS A 108 -1.12 21.15 -12.43
N LEU A 109 -2.38 20.79 -12.60
CA LEU A 109 -2.76 19.41 -12.92
C LEU A 109 -2.26 18.97 -14.31
N LYS A 110 -2.05 19.90 -15.22
CA LYS A 110 -1.49 19.63 -16.57
C LYS A 110 0.03 19.66 -16.64
N ASP A 111 0.70 20.08 -15.57
CA ASP A 111 2.17 20.09 -15.46
C ASP A 111 2.65 18.66 -15.14
N PRO A 112 3.42 18.01 -16.05
CA PRO A 112 3.82 16.62 -15.88
C PRO A 112 4.74 16.39 -14.67
N ILE A 113 5.49 17.39 -14.24
CA ILE A 113 6.37 17.27 -13.07
C ILE A 113 5.52 17.11 -11.81
N TRP A 114 4.57 18.00 -11.59
CA TRP A 114 3.74 17.99 -10.38
C TRP A 114 2.66 16.93 -10.40
N SER A 115 2.08 16.64 -11.56
CA SER A 115 0.95 15.69 -11.66
C SER A 115 1.36 14.25 -11.87
N VAL A 116 2.60 14.00 -12.34
CA VAL A 116 3.10 12.65 -12.61
C VAL A 116 4.30 12.31 -11.74
N LEU A 117 5.39 13.11 -11.84
CA LEU A 117 6.67 12.73 -11.22
C LEU A 117 6.60 12.75 -9.69
N VAL A 118 6.02 13.81 -9.10
CA VAL A 118 5.91 13.95 -7.64
C VAL A 118 5.05 12.86 -7.01
N PRO A 119 3.81 12.58 -7.47
CA PRO A 119 3.02 11.48 -6.89
C PRO A 119 3.66 10.12 -7.08
N LEU A 120 4.33 9.88 -8.22
CA LEU A 120 5.08 8.64 -8.43
C LEU A 120 6.27 8.48 -7.49
N ALA A 121 7.01 9.56 -7.22
CA ALA A 121 8.10 9.52 -6.26
C ALA A 121 7.58 9.19 -4.85
N ILE A 122 6.48 9.82 -4.42
CA ILE A 122 5.84 9.57 -3.12
C ILE A 122 5.29 8.14 -3.07
N GLY A 123 4.50 7.72 -4.05
CA GLY A 123 3.91 6.38 -4.10
C GLY A 123 4.95 5.29 -4.24
N GLY A 124 5.98 5.51 -5.06
CA GLY A 124 7.12 4.60 -5.24
C GLY A 124 7.96 4.47 -3.96
N PHE A 125 8.18 5.56 -3.23
CA PHE A 125 8.84 5.54 -1.93
C PHE A 125 8.07 4.67 -0.92
N VAL A 126 6.76 4.87 -0.79
CA VAL A 126 5.92 4.08 0.12
C VAL A 126 5.86 2.62 -0.31
N ALA A 127 5.67 2.34 -1.60
CA ALA A 127 5.67 0.98 -2.14
C ALA A 127 7.03 0.29 -1.91
N GLY A 128 8.13 1.02 -2.07
CA GLY A 128 9.48 0.56 -1.77
C GLY A 128 9.66 0.18 -0.30
N ILE A 129 9.21 1.03 0.63
CA ILE A 129 9.25 0.69 2.08
C ILE A 129 8.47 -0.60 2.35
N ILE A 130 7.24 -0.72 1.81
CA ILE A 130 6.41 -1.92 2.00
C ILE A 130 7.12 -3.16 1.42
N PHE A 131 7.68 -3.05 0.22
CA PHE A 131 8.37 -4.16 -0.44
C PHE A 131 9.62 -4.60 0.33
N PHE A 132 10.55 -3.67 0.61
CA PHE A 132 11.85 -4.01 1.21
C PHE A 132 11.76 -4.29 2.71
N MET A 133 10.85 -3.63 3.44
CA MET A 133 10.75 -3.80 4.90
C MET A 133 9.81 -4.93 5.32
N GLN A 134 8.75 -5.18 4.55
CA GLN A 134 7.72 -6.16 4.92
C GLN A 134 7.70 -7.39 3.98
N ASN A 135 8.55 -7.43 2.94
CA ASN A 135 8.51 -8.46 1.89
C ASN A 135 7.10 -8.67 1.33
N HIS A 136 6.35 -7.56 1.10
CA HIS A 136 4.93 -7.61 0.74
C HIS A 136 4.68 -7.01 -0.64
N LEU A 137 5.04 -7.76 -1.70
CA LEU A 137 4.93 -7.32 -3.09
C LEU A 137 3.49 -6.92 -3.48
N SER A 138 2.50 -7.72 -3.09
CA SER A 138 1.09 -7.45 -3.44
C SER A 138 0.57 -6.13 -2.87
N ALA A 139 0.94 -5.78 -1.63
CA ALA A 139 0.56 -4.48 -1.05
C ALA A 139 1.28 -3.31 -1.74
N ALA A 140 2.55 -3.47 -2.12
CA ALA A 140 3.29 -2.47 -2.88
C ALA A 140 2.65 -2.23 -4.26
N ILE A 141 2.29 -3.29 -4.98
CA ILE A 141 1.58 -3.20 -6.26
C ILE A 141 0.24 -2.48 -6.10
N LEU A 142 -0.54 -2.80 -5.05
CA LEU A 142 -1.82 -2.15 -4.80
C LEU A 142 -1.68 -0.64 -4.56
N VAL A 143 -0.65 -0.19 -3.84
CA VAL A 143 -0.38 1.24 -3.65
C VAL A 143 -0.12 1.93 -4.99
N ILE A 144 0.70 1.35 -5.85
CA ILE A 144 0.99 1.91 -7.19
C ILE A 144 -0.24 1.90 -8.08
N THR A 145 -0.99 0.78 -8.11
CA THR A 145 -2.23 0.67 -8.91
C THR A 145 -3.25 1.72 -8.48
N THR A 146 -3.43 1.91 -7.15
CA THR A 146 -4.31 2.93 -6.60
C THR A 146 -3.87 4.33 -7.01
N LEU A 147 -2.58 4.63 -6.96
CA LEU A 147 -2.04 5.91 -7.43
C LEU A 147 -2.34 6.14 -8.90
N LEU A 148 -2.05 5.17 -9.77
CA LEU A 148 -2.30 5.28 -11.21
C LEU A 148 -3.79 5.51 -11.50
N THR A 149 -4.67 4.79 -10.80
CA THR A 149 -6.12 4.99 -10.90
C THR A 149 -6.53 6.42 -10.53
N GLN A 150 -5.98 6.96 -9.45
CA GLN A 150 -6.28 8.33 -9.03
C GLN A 150 -5.73 9.37 -9.98
N MET A 151 -4.53 9.17 -10.54
CA MET A 151 -3.97 10.02 -11.59
C MET A 151 -4.90 10.08 -12.81
N PHE A 152 -5.45 8.94 -13.20
CA PHE A 152 -6.42 8.86 -14.29
C PHE A 152 -7.71 9.62 -13.96
N ILE A 153 -8.31 9.39 -12.79
CA ILE A 153 -9.54 10.06 -12.32
C ILE A 153 -9.33 11.57 -12.17
N ALA A 154 -8.17 12.01 -11.68
CA ALA A 154 -7.83 13.42 -11.54
C ALA A 154 -7.74 14.16 -12.88
N GLY A 155 -7.74 13.45 -14.02
CA GLY A 155 -7.69 14.05 -15.34
C GLY A 155 -6.35 14.74 -15.64
N ILE A 156 -5.23 14.14 -15.20
CA ILE A 156 -3.89 14.62 -15.56
C ILE A 156 -3.69 14.62 -17.07
N ASN A 157 -2.57 15.15 -17.54
CA ASN A 157 -2.27 15.15 -18.97
C ASN A 157 -2.22 13.71 -19.51
N PHE A 158 -3.20 13.37 -20.36
CA PHE A 158 -3.37 12.01 -20.89
C PHE A 158 -2.14 11.50 -21.65
N LYS A 159 -1.43 12.39 -22.36
CA LYS A 159 -0.18 12.03 -23.04
C LYS A 159 0.90 11.62 -22.04
N ALA A 160 1.07 12.39 -20.95
CA ALA A 160 2.02 12.07 -19.90
C ALA A 160 1.65 10.76 -19.19
N PHE A 161 0.36 10.50 -18.97
CA PHE A 161 -0.13 9.27 -18.36
C PHE A 161 0.16 8.04 -19.22
N ILE A 162 -0.12 8.10 -20.54
CA ILE A 162 0.18 6.99 -21.47
C ILE A 162 1.68 6.77 -21.58
N THR A 163 2.49 7.84 -21.69
CA THR A 163 3.95 7.73 -21.73
C THR A 163 4.48 7.02 -20.49
N LEU A 164 3.93 7.33 -19.32
CA LEU A 164 4.28 6.66 -18.06
C LEU A 164 3.99 5.15 -18.11
N ILE A 165 2.79 4.76 -18.53
CA ILE A 165 2.40 3.35 -18.63
C ILE A 165 3.32 2.61 -19.60
N ILE A 166 3.52 3.15 -20.79
CA ILE A 166 4.37 2.53 -21.82
C ILE A 166 5.81 2.41 -21.32
N SER A 167 6.38 3.46 -20.72
CA SER A 167 7.75 3.41 -20.17
C SER A 167 7.89 2.39 -19.02
N GLY A 168 6.86 2.25 -18.19
CA GLY A 168 6.80 1.25 -17.14
C GLY A 168 6.77 -0.18 -17.69
N LEU A 169 5.99 -0.44 -18.72
CA LEU A 169 5.92 -1.73 -19.40
C LEU A 169 7.25 -2.09 -20.08
N ILE A 170 7.86 -1.14 -20.79
CA ILE A 170 9.16 -1.34 -21.42
C ILE A 170 10.23 -1.61 -20.35
N GLY A 171 10.26 -0.81 -19.28
CA GLY A 171 11.19 -1.00 -18.17
C GLY A 171 11.04 -2.36 -17.51
N SER A 172 9.80 -2.80 -17.24
CA SER A 172 9.53 -4.13 -16.67
C SER A 172 10.00 -5.26 -17.59
N TYR A 173 9.83 -5.13 -18.89
CA TYR A 173 10.33 -6.10 -19.87
C TYR A 173 11.86 -6.24 -19.80
N PHE A 174 12.61 -5.12 -19.77
CA PHE A 174 14.07 -5.15 -19.67
C PHE A 174 14.56 -5.74 -18.33
N VAL A 175 13.87 -5.43 -17.22
CA VAL A 175 14.19 -6.00 -15.90
C VAL A 175 14.00 -7.52 -15.92
N ILE A 176 12.86 -8.00 -16.45
CA ILE A 176 12.57 -9.43 -16.56
C ILE A 176 13.64 -10.12 -17.43
N GLN A 177 13.97 -9.57 -18.60
CA GLN A 177 15.03 -10.10 -19.48
C GLN A 177 16.39 -10.17 -18.76
N SER A 178 16.75 -9.14 -17.99
CA SER A 178 18.01 -9.12 -17.23
C SER A 178 18.06 -10.22 -16.17
N ILE A 179 16.93 -10.45 -15.46
CA ILE A 179 16.83 -11.51 -14.47
C ILE A 179 16.96 -12.89 -15.12
N PHE A 180 16.25 -13.14 -16.23
CA PHE A 180 16.36 -14.41 -16.96
C PHE A 180 17.76 -14.64 -17.52
N LYS A 181 18.40 -13.61 -18.07
CA LYS A 181 19.78 -13.71 -18.57
C LYS A 181 20.77 -14.04 -17.44
N LYS A 182 20.60 -13.46 -16.26
CA LYS A 182 21.43 -13.77 -15.08
C LYS A 182 21.15 -15.19 -14.57
N ALA A 183 19.90 -15.62 -14.52
CA ALA A 183 19.52 -16.97 -14.09
C ALA A 183 20.02 -18.07 -15.07
N SER A 184 20.15 -17.74 -16.36
CA SER A 184 20.64 -18.67 -17.39
C SER A 184 22.19 -18.79 -17.46
N ARG A 185 22.92 -18.05 -16.61
CA ARG A 185 24.39 -18.10 -16.51
C ARG A 185 24.87 -18.37 -15.09
N PRO A 186 24.58 -19.54 -14.50
CA PRO A 186 24.93 -19.82 -13.10
C PRO A 186 26.43 -20.12 -12.89
N ASP A 187 27.24 -20.25 -13.94
CA ASP A 187 28.58 -20.88 -13.87
C ASP A 187 29.75 -19.89 -13.79
N LEU A 188 29.49 -18.58 -13.90
CA LEU A 188 30.58 -17.58 -13.88
C LEU A 188 30.87 -17.00 -12.49
N ASP A 189 29.93 -17.09 -11.54
CA ASP A 189 30.10 -16.51 -10.18
C ASP A 189 30.70 -17.53 -9.17
N ARG A 190 31.15 -18.72 -9.59
CA ARG A 190 31.78 -19.74 -8.70
C ARG A 190 33.29 -19.82 -8.81
N GLN A 191 33.93 -18.93 -9.56
CA GLN A 191 35.39 -18.96 -9.77
C GLN A 191 36.12 -17.73 -9.19
N GLU A 192 35.47 -16.93 -8.33
CA GLU A 192 36.15 -15.89 -7.54
C GLU A 192 36.03 -16.27 -6.02
#